data_4e55aebdad96eea7c1b63edcefe32a89
#
_entry.id   4e55aebdad96eea7c1b63edcefe32a89
#
_cell.length_a   1.000
_cell.length_b   1.000
_cell.length_c   1.000
_cell.angle_alpha   90.00
_cell.angle_beta   90.00
_cell.angle_gamma   90.00
#
_symmetry.space_group_name_H-M   'P 1'
#
loop_
_entity.id
_entity.type
_entity.pdbx_description
1 polymer ?
#
loop_
_entity_poly.entity_id
_entity_poly.type
_entity_poly.pdbx_seq_one_letter_code
_entity_poly.pdbx_strand_id
1 'polypeptide(L)'
;MAVFHAFRALRPTPEKAADVAALPYDVVNREEAKSIGDENPLSFLHIDRPEMDLEPETDLYDDRVYEKAKENLDNMEEKGILVQDQKACYYIYELVRKGKTQTGIVGCSSIDDYMNGVVKKHELTREDKEQDRIHHVDSCNANTGPIFLACRYPDSLLTLMNNWKDHHEAAYDFTEEDQITHRVWVIDEDEVISEINKEFAGIDSLYIADGHHRAASAVKVGLKRREQNPGYTGEEEFNYFLSVVFPYDQLCILPYNRIVKDLNGLTVKAFLGALKFNFELMLMPGFPCKPVEKHCMGMYVDGQWYHLKAWPDIYEKKDVVGQLDVSILQRSEERR
;
A
#
# COMPACT_ATOMS: atom_id res chain seq x y z
N MET A 1 -4.68 13.55 -17.78
CA MET A 1 -3.52 14.28 -17.22
C MET A 1 -3.65 14.23 -15.72
N ALA A 2 -2.64 13.66 -15.04
CA ALA A 2 -2.69 13.52 -13.61
C ALA A 2 -2.27 14.81 -12.89
N VAL A 3 -2.99 15.15 -11.81
CA VAL A 3 -2.68 16.26 -10.91
C VAL A 3 -1.98 15.71 -9.69
N PHE A 4 -0.71 16.12 -9.52
CA PHE A 4 0.15 15.64 -8.44
C PHE A 4 0.92 16.82 -7.87
N HIS A 5 0.82 17.05 -6.56
CA HIS A 5 1.33 18.27 -5.91
C HIS A 5 2.37 17.95 -4.85
N ALA A 6 3.37 18.83 -4.76
CA ALA A 6 4.25 18.92 -3.61
C ALA A 6 3.46 19.35 -2.37
N PHE A 7 3.88 18.95 -1.19
CA PHE A 7 3.18 19.23 0.06
C PHE A 7 4.15 19.45 1.23
N ARG A 8 3.65 20.01 2.31
CA ARG A 8 4.41 20.20 3.54
C ARG A 8 4.21 18.99 4.44
N ALA A 9 5.12 18.01 4.36
CA ALA A 9 4.99 16.81 5.17
C ALA A 9 5.19 17.09 6.66
N LEU A 10 4.37 16.44 7.48
CA LEU A 10 4.66 16.21 8.88
C LEU A 10 5.40 14.86 8.95
N ARG A 11 6.68 14.90 9.33
CA ARG A 11 7.56 13.74 9.24
C ARG A 11 8.55 13.68 10.41
N PRO A 12 9.08 12.47 10.74
CA PRO A 12 10.03 12.35 11.84
C PRO A 12 11.33 13.14 11.58
N THR A 13 11.99 13.52 12.67
CA THR A 13 13.38 13.99 12.54
C THR A 13 14.28 12.84 12.10
N PRO A 14 15.43 13.10 11.42
CA PRO A 14 16.30 12.05 10.91
C PRO A 14 16.71 11.01 11.96
N GLU A 15 16.95 11.46 13.21
CA GLU A 15 17.38 10.61 14.33
C GLU A 15 16.25 9.71 14.85
N LYS A 16 14.99 10.02 14.51
CA LYS A 16 13.80 9.29 14.96
C LYS A 16 13.13 8.48 13.84
N ALA A 17 13.58 8.63 12.61
CA ALA A 17 12.91 8.03 11.46
C ALA A 17 12.76 6.51 11.56
N ALA A 18 13.82 5.81 11.97
CA ALA A 18 13.78 4.35 12.15
C ALA A 18 12.88 3.91 13.30
N ASP A 19 12.84 4.68 14.42
CA ASP A 19 12.00 4.38 15.56
C ASP A 19 10.51 4.64 15.26
N VAL A 20 10.21 5.64 14.43
CA VAL A 20 8.83 6.01 14.05
C VAL A 20 8.30 5.10 12.95
N ALA A 21 9.14 4.62 12.05
CA ALA A 21 8.73 3.74 10.98
C ALA A 21 7.94 2.53 11.49
N ALA A 22 6.87 2.18 10.80
CA ALA A 22 5.97 1.12 11.22
C ALA A 22 5.40 0.35 10.03
N LEU A 23 5.01 -0.89 10.28
CA LEU A 23 4.25 -1.70 9.32
C LEU A 23 2.90 -1.03 9.02
N PRO A 24 2.33 -1.27 7.81
CA PRO A 24 0.97 -0.85 7.51
C PRO A 24 -0.04 -1.38 8.54
N TYR A 25 -1.02 -0.57 8.90
CA TYR A 25 -1.99 -0.85 9.96
C TYR A 25 -2.78 -2.17 9.77
N ASP A 26 -2.94 -2.60 8.53
CA ASP A 26 -3.76 -3.75 8.13
C ASP A 26 -2.98 -5.08 8.06
N VAL A 27 -1.67 -5.05 8.30
CA VAL A 27 -0.83 -6.27 8.34
C VAL A 27 -0.54 -6.75 9.77
N VAL A 28 -0.98 -6.00 10.79
CA VAL A 28 -0.87 -6.38 12.20
C VAL A 28 -2.23 -6.38 12.87
N ASN A 29 -2.48 -7.35 13.74
CA ASN A 29 -3.66 -7.34 14.61
C ASN A 29 -3.39 -6.51 15.87
N ARG A 30 -4.42 -6.35 16.73
CA ARG A 30 -4.32 -5.54 17.96
C ARG A 30 -3.24 -6.02 18.92
N GLU A 31 -3.12 -7.33 19.12
CA GLU A 31 -2.15 -7.91 20.05
C GLU A 31 -0.72 -7.77 19.54
N GLU A 32 -0.52 -7.97 18.24
CA GLU A 32 0.77 -7.73 17.57
C GLU A 32 1.16 -6.25 17.61
N ALA A 33 0.23 -5.35 17.30
CA ALA A 33 0.47 -3.91 17.38
C ALA A 33 0.83 -3.48 18.80
N LYS A 34 0.13 -4.02 19.82
CA LYS A 34 0.43 -3.74 21.21
C LYS A 34 1.82 -4.24 21.62
N SER A 35 2.20 -5.45 21.22
CA SER A 35 3.54 -5.97 21.50
C SER A 35 4.64 -5.07 20.91
N ILE A 36 4.47 -4.63 19.65
CA ILE A 36 5.41 -3.71 18.99
C ILE A 36 5.43 -2.36 19.69
N GLY A 37 4.26 -1.78 20.02
CA GLY A 37 4.17 -0.48 20.66
C GLY A 37 4.71 -0.47 22.09
N ASP A 38 4.51 -1.53 22.86
CA ASP A 38 5.07 -1.66 24.21
C ASP A 38 6.62 -1.70 24.20
N GLU A 39 7.22 -2.25 23.13
CA GLU A 39 8.68 -2.27 22.93
C GLU A 39 9.20 -0.95 22.33
N ASN A 40 8.40 -0.29 21.49
CA ASN A 40 8.77 0.95 20.83
C ASN A 40 7.70 2.05 21.01
N PRO A 41 7.80 2.89 22.03
CA PRO A 41 6.86 3.99 22.30
C PRO A 41 6.82 5.09 21.22
N LEU A 42 7.73 5.06 20.24
CA LEU A 42 7.76 6.01 19.13
C LEU A 42 7.13 5.43 17.85
N SER A 43 6.76 4.15 17.85
CA SER A 43 6.16 3.51 16.69
C SER A 43 4.94 4.26 16.19
N PHE A 44 4.85 4.49 14.87
CA PHE A 44 3.69 5.11 14.25
C PHE A 44 2.40 4.27 14.39
N LEU A 45 2.52 3.00 14.81
CA LEU A 45 1.35 2.18 15.15
C LEU A 45 0.50 2.77 16.27
N HIS A 46 1.04 3.58 17.19
CA HIS A 46 0.27 4.32 18.18
C HIS A 46 -0.74 5.28 17.56
N ILE A 47 -0.51 5.71 16.29
CA ILE A 47 -1.41 6.57 15.53
C ILE A 47 -2.33 5.73 14.64
N ASP A 48 -1.78 4.73 13.93
CA ASP A 48 -2.54 3.95 12.96
C ASP A 48 -3.34 2.78 13.56
N ARG A 49 -2.96 2.31 14.77
CA ARG A 49 -3.61 1.25 15.57
C ARG A 49 -3.81 1.69 17.03
N PRO A 50 -4.41 2.87 17.26
CA PRO A 50 -4.47 3.51 18.60
C PRO A 50 -5.28 2.72 19.61
N GLU A 51 -6.11 1.77 19.19
CA GLU A 51 -6.85 0.87 20.08
C GLU A 51 -5.92 -0.02 20.93
N MET A 52 -4.64 -0.16 20.56
CA MET A 52 -3.66 -0.87 21.39
C MET A 52 -3.32 -0.12 22.69
N ASP A 53 -3.54 1.21 22.72
CA ASP A 53 -3.30 2.08 23.88
C ASP A 53 -4.53 2.22 24.78
N LEU A 54 -5.64 1.55 24.42
CA LEU A 54 -6.90 1.58 25.17
C LEU A 54 -7.17 0.24 25.86
N GLU A 55 -8.16 0.24 26.76
CA GLU A 55 -8.59 -0.97 27.46
C GLU A 55 -8.93 -2.11 26.46
N PRO A 56 -8.55 -3.38 26.76
CA PRO A 56 -8.72 -4.50 25.84
C PRO A 56 -10.15 -4.70 25.33
N GLU A 57 -11.14 -4.33 26.11
CA GLU A 57 -12.57 -4.45 25.82
C GLU A 57 -13.10 -3.34 24.95
N THR A 58 -12.30 -2.30 24.65
CA THR A 58 -12.71 -1.20 23.79
C THR A 58 -12.96 -1.70 22.38
N ASP A 59 -14.15 -1.41 21.85
CA ASP A 59 -14.50 -1.72 20.46
C ASP A 59 -13.55 -1.00 19.49
N LEU A 60 -13.18 -1.68 18.41
CA LEU A 60 -12.24 -1.14 17.41
C LEU A 60 -12.76 0.11 16.69
N TYR A 61 -14.07 0.30 16.73
CA TYR A 61 -14.78 1.42 16.07
C TYR A 61 -15.36 2.42 17.08
N ASP A 62 -14.96 2.35 18.35
CA ASP A 62 -15.36 3.34 19.38
C ASP A 62 -14.70 4.70 19.07
N ASP A 63 -15.44 5.79 19.27
CA ASP A 63 -14.94 7.16 19.02
C ASP A 63 -13.64 7.47 19.75
N ARG A 64 -13.45 6.88 20.95
CA ARG A 64 -12.20 7.03 21.75
C ARG A 64 -10.97 6.51 21.02
N VAL A 65 -11.12 5.56 20.07
CA VAL A 65 -9.99 5.05 19.24
C VAL A 65 -9.47 6.19 18.36
N TYR A 66 -10.35 6.92 17.71
CA TYR A 66 -9.98 8.04 16.83
C TYR A 66 -9.49 9.26 17.58
N GLU A 67 -10.07 9.53 18.75
CA GLU A 67 -9.58 10.58 19.67
C GLU A 67 -8.14 10.26 20.12
N LYS A 68 -7.87 8.99 20.43
CA LYS A 68 -6.54 8.53 20.83
C LYS A 68 -5.52 8.63 19.69
N ALA A 69 -5.91 8.33 18.46
CA ALA A 69 -5.06 8.53 17.27
C ALA A 69 -4.61 10.00 17.17
N LYS A 70 -5.57 10.93 17.29
CA LYS A 70 -5.28 12.36 17.25
C LYS A 70 -4.40 12.78 18.41
N GLU A 71 -4.71 12.37 19.64
CA GLU A 71 -3.89 12.66 20.82
C GLU A 71 -2.44 12.22 20.63
N ASN A 72 -2.24 10.99 20.10
CA ASN A 72 -0.91 10.45 19.88
C ASN A 72 -0.16 11.23 18.77
N LEU A 73 -0.84 11.63 17.70
CA LEU A 73 -0.27 12.46 16.64
C LEU A 73 0.17 13.83 17.18
N ASP A 74 -0.75 14.52 17.89
CA ASP A 74 -0.48 15.82 18.48
C ASP A 74 0.70 15.75 19.49
N ASN A 75 0.75 14.70 20.31
CA ASN A 75 1.84 14.47 21.26
C ASN A 75 3.20 14.26 20.57
N MET A 76 3.24 13.56 19.43
CA MET A 76 4.49 13.38 18.68
C MET A 76 4.96 14.70 18.04
N GLU A 77 4.04 15.55 17.60
CA GLU A 77 4.35 16.87 17.08
C GLU A 77 4.83 17.81 18.20
N GLU A 78 4.10 17.90 19.32
CA GLU A 78 4.47 18.75 20.48
C GLU A 78 5.84 18.38 21.06
N LYS A 79 6.21 17.09 21.05
CA LYS A 79 7.53 16.62 21.50
C LYS A 79 8.63 16.80 20.45
N GLY A 80 8.32 17.31 19.26
CA GLY A 80 9.25 17.49 18.17
C GLY A 80 9.80 16.17 17.61
N ILE A 81 9.06 15.06 17.77
CA ILE A 81 9.36 13.78 17.14
C ILE A 81 8.99 13.86 15.66
N LEU A 82 7.79 14.40 15.38
CA LEU A 82 7.34 14.77 14.06
C LEU A 82 7.45 16.28 13.88
N VAL A 83 7.97 16.71 12.74
CA VAL A 83 8.17 18.13 12.41
C VAL A 83 7.60 18.40 11.03
N GLN A 84 6.82 19.48 10.89
CA GLN A 84 6.28 19.90 9.61
C GLN A 84 7.32 20.65 8.78
N ASP A 85 7.47 20.27 7.52
CA ASP A 85 8.37 20.96 6.58
C ASP A 85 7.90 22.40 6.33
N GLN A 86 8.87 23.31 6.19
CA GLN A 86 8.60 24.75 6.08
C GLN A 86 8.01 25.15 4.72
N LYS A 87 8.30 24.37 3.68
CA LYS A 87 7.75 24.57 2.33
C LYS A 87 7.25 23.27 1.72
N ALA A 88 6.45 23.38 0.67
CA ALA A 88 5.99 22.22 -0.07
C ALA A 88 7.14 21.55 -0.82
N CYS A 89 7.29 20.24 -0.64
CA CYS A 89 8.34 19.40 -1.22
C CYS A 89 7.74 18.17 -1.88
N TYR A 90 8.50 17.57 -2.79
CA TYR A 90 8.35 16.17 -3.15
C TYR A 90 9.38 15.35 -2.37
N TYR A 91 9.14 14.03 -2.31
CA TYR A 91 10.09 13.14 -1.66
C TYR A 91 10.33 11.95 -2.59
N ILE A 92 11.59 11.55 -2.75
CA ILE A 92 11.91 10.27 -3.39
C ILE A 92 11.93 9.24 -2.27
N TYR A 93 11.17 8.17 -2.43
CA TYR A 93 11.14 7.03 -1.51
C TYR A 93 11.67 5.79 -2.20
N GLU A 94 12.74 5.24 -1.66
CA GLU A 94 13.39 4.03 -2.17
C GLU A 94 13.31 2.90 -1.17
N LEU A 95 12.88 1.74 -1.65
CA LEU A 95 12.84 0.48 -0.93
C LEU A 95 13.80 -0.50 -1.57
N VAL A 96 14.70 -1.09 -0.76
CA VAL A 96 15.60 -2.15 -1.22
C VAL A 96 15.30 -3.44 -0.46
N ARG A 97 14.88 -4.48 -1.16
CA ARG A 97 14.56 -5.80 -0.59
C ARG A 97 15.18 -6.91 -1.42
N LYS A 98 16.08 -7.71 -0.81
CA LYS A 98 16.72 -8.87 -1.45
C LYS A 98 17.33 -8.53 -2.82
N GLY A 99 18.00 -7.37 -2.91
CA GLY A 99 18.67 -6.89 -4.12
C GLY A 99 17.73 -6.31 -5.19
N LYS A 100 16.42 -6.20 -4.92
CA LYS A 100 15.48 -5.47 -5.76
C LYS A 100 15.23 -4.09 -5.17
N THR A 101 15.27 -3.09 -6.03
CA THR A 101 15.03 -1.68 -5.66
C THR A 101 13.73 -1.22 -6.30
N GLN A 102 12.90 -0.53 -5.51
CA GLN A 102 11.72 0.19 -5.95
C GLN A 102 11.88 1.64 -5.52
N THR A 103 11.80 2.57 -6.47
CA THR A 103 11.96 4.01 -6.21
C THR A 103 10.76 4.76 -6.74
N GLY A 104 10.04 5.45 -5.86
CA GLY A 104 8.86 6.23 -6.21
C GLY A 104 8.95 7.68 -5.75
N ILE A 105 8.05 8.52 -6.25
CA ILE A 105 7.87 9.89 -5.79
C ILE A 105 6.67 9.96 -4.85
N VAL A 106 6.86 10.60 -3.69
CA VAL A 106 5.81 10.89 -2.71
C VAL A 106 5.32 12.33 -2.95
N GLY A 107 4.02 12.48 -2.99
CA GLY A 107 3.32 13.75 -3.17
C GLY A 107 1.83 13.56 -2.93
N CYS A 108 1.02 14.53 -3.29
CA CYS A 108 -0.41 14.51 -3.10
C CYS A 108 -1.15 14.42 -4.44
N SER A 109 -1.96 13.37 -4.61
CA SER A 109 -2.82 13.16 -5.77
C SER A 109 -4.19 13.81 -5.57
N SER A 110 -4.78 14.34 -6.64
CA SER A 110 -6.08 15.00 -6.58
C SER A 110 -7.25 14.03 -6.33
N ILE A 111 -8.18 14.42 -5.46
CA ILE A 111 -9.44 13.67 -5.27
C ILE A 111 -10.31 13.72 -6.54
N ASP A 112 -10.21 14.77 -7.36
CA ASP A 112 -10.92 14.86 -8.62
C ASP A 112 -10.41 13.84 -9.65
N ASP A 113 -9.12 13.56 -9.68
CA ASP A 113 -8.53 12.51 -10.51
C ASP A 113 -9.05 11.12 -10.13
N TYR A 114 -9.29 10.90 -8.84
CA TYR A 114 -9.94 9.67 -8.37
C TYR A 114 -11.41 9.60 -8.83
N MET A 115 -12.16 10.70 -8.75
CA MET A 115 -13.55 10.76 -9.16
C MET A 115 -13.72 10.65 -10.67
N ASN A 116 -12.83 11.27 -11.44
CA ASN A 116 -12.88 11.31 -12.91
C ASN A 116 -12.23 10.06 -13.56
N GLY A 117 -11.67 9.16 -12.76
CA GLY A 117 -11.08 7.93 -13.24
C GLY A 117 -9.71 8.10 -13.92
N VAL A 118 -8.98 9.18 -13.65
CA VAL A 118 -7.54 9.30 -13.93
C VAL A 118 -6.79 8.36 -13.01
N VAL A 119 -7.15 8.32 -11.72
CA VAL A 119 -6.71 7.29 -10.78
C VAL A 119 -7.60 6.05 -10.95
N LYS A 120 -7.03 4.98 -11.49
CA LYS A 120 -7.72 3.72 -11.81
C LYS A 120 -7.80 2.80 -10.59
N LYS A 121 -8.99 2.25 -10.40
CA LYS A 121 -9.33 1.30 -9.32
C LYS A 121 -9.55 -0.09 -9.90
N HIS A 122 -9.22 -1.13 -9.17
CA HIS A 122 -9.49 -2.52 -9.57
C HIS A 122 -10.14 -3.36 -8.47
N GLU A 123 -10.40 -2.73 -7.30
CA GLU A 123 -11.04 -3.36 -6.15
C GLU A 123 -12.22 -2.52 -5.67
N LEU A 124 -13.29 -3.19 -5.22
CA LEU A 124 -14.40 -2.57 -4.53
C LEU A 124 -14.08 -2.47 -3.03
N THR A 125 -14.31 -1.30 -2.46
CA THR A 125 -14.09 -1.07 -1.04
C THR A 125 -15.24 -1.64 -0.21
N ARG A 126 -14.92 -2.15 0.98
CA ARG A 126 -15.90 -2.57 1.98
C ARG A 126 -16.30 -1.36 2.82
N GLU A 127 -17.59 -1.19 3.02
CA GLU A 127 -18.15 -0.01 3.71
C GLU A 127 -17.66 0.11 5.16
N ASP A 128 -17.60 -1.02 5.90
CA ASP A 128 -17.11 -1.04 7.28
C ASP A 128 -15.68 -0.53 7.43
N LYS A 129 -14.77 -0.99 6.54
CA LYS A 129 -13.38 -0.56 6.52
C LYS A 129 -13.21 0.88 6.05
N GLU A 130 -14.08 1.31 5.15
CA GLU A 130 -14.06 2.66 4.64
C GLU A 130 -14.51 3.67 5.70
N GLN A 131 -15.59 3.37 6.44
CA GLN A 131 -16.05 4.21 7.54
C GLN A 131 -15.01 4.36 8.65
N ASP A 132 -14.34 3.27 9.03
CA ASP A 132 -13.22 3.29 9.95
C ASP A 132 -12.13 4.29 9.51
N ARG A 133 -11.68 4.21 8.26
CA ARG A 133 -10.63 5.12 7.77
C ARG A 133 -11.13 6.55 7.57
N ILE A 134 -12.42 6.77 7.26
CA ILE A 134 -13.02 8.12 7.22
C ILE A 134 -12.92 8.78 8.60
N HIS A 135 -13.34 8.08 9.66
CA HIS A 135 -13.26 8.60 11.02
C HIS A 135 -11.82 8.90 11.42
N HIS A 136 -10.89 8.00 11.10
CA HIS A 136 -9.47 8.18 11.40
C HIS A 136 -8.88 9.43 10.71
N VAL A 137 -9.05 9.55 9.39
CA VAL A 137 -8.54 10.70 8.61
C VAL A 137 -9.20 12.01 9.07
N ASP A 138 -10.51 11.99 9.34
CA ASP A 138 -11.25 13.18 9.76
C ASP A 138 -10.82 13.63 11.17
N SER A 139 -10.60 12.70 12.09
CA SER A 139 -10.17 12.98 13.46
C SER A 139 -8.71 13.47 13.53
N CYS A 140 -7.80 12.77 12.85
CA CYS A 140 -6.39 13.19 12.80
C CYS A 140 -6.19 14.45 11.95
N ASN A 141 -7.15 14.80 11.09
CA ASN A 141 -7.01 15.84 10.08
C ASN A 141 -5.76 15.66 9.21
N ALA A 142 -5.39 14.42 8.95
CA ALA A 142 -4.18 14.03 8.23
C ALA A 142 -4.36 12.71 7.49
N ASN A 143 -3.60 12.55 6.39
CA ASN A 143 -3.39 11.26 5.75
C ASN A 143 -2.18 10.60 6.40
N THR A 144 -2.39 9.59 7.23
CA THR A 144 -1.34 8.95 8.05
C THR A 144 -0.55 7.89 7.27
N GLY A 145 -1.04 7.43 6.13
CA GLY A 145 -0.35 6.44 5.30
C GLY A 145 -0.50 6.74 3.81
N PRO A 146 0.59 6.72 3.03
CA PRO A 146 0.52 6.96 1.60
C PRO A 146 -0.25 5.87 0.88
N ILE A 147 -1.01 6.27 -0.15
CA ILE A 147 -1.64 5.36 -1.09
C ILE A 147 -0.58 4.94 -2.10
N PHE A 148 -0.45 3.64 -2.31
CA PHE A 148 0.51 3.09 -3.26
C PHE A 148 -0.07 3.14 -4.67
N LEU A 149 0.47 4.03 -5.50
CA LEU A 149 0.11 4.20 -6.90
C LEU A 149 1.22 3.68 -7.82
N ALA A 150 0.84 3.29 -9.02
CA ALA A 150 1.78 2.93 -10.07
C ALA A 150 1.41 3.61 -11.38
N CYS A 151 2.40 3.92 -12.20
CA CYS A 151 2.18 4.37 -13.57
C CYS A 151 3.36 4.02 -14.49
N ARG A 152 3.24 4.35 -15.76
CA ARG A 152 4.36 4.32 -16.70
C ARG A 152 5.10 5.64 -16.57
N TYR A 153 6.28 5.59 -15.95
CA TYR A 153 7.12 6.78 -15.83
C TYR A 153 7.69 7.19 -17.19
N PRO A 154 7.69 8.51 -17.50
CA PRO A 154 8.55 9.04 -18.55
C PRO A 154 10.03 8.83 -18.19
N ASP A 155 10.87 8.59 -19.19
CA ASP A 155 12.33 8.44 -18.99
C ASP A 155 12.96 9.71 -18.40
N SER A 156 12.41 10.88 -18.71
CA SER A 156 12.79 12.18 -18.15
C SER A 156 12.63 12.22 -16.63
N LEU A 157 11.48 11.72 -16.11
CA LEU A 157 11.21 11.66 -14.68
C LEU A 157 12.18 10.71 -13.96
N LEU A 158 12.46 9.53 -14.53
CA LEU A 158 13.45 8.60 -13.99
C LEU A 158 14.84 9.22 -13.95
N THR A 159 15.22 9.93 -15.01
CA THR A 159 16.52 10.63 -15.10
C THR A 159 16.63 11.72 -14.04
N LEU A 160 15.58 12.53 -13.87
CA LEU A 160 15.51 13.58 -12.86
C LEU A 160 15.69 13.00 -11.44
N MET A 161 14.95 11.93 -11.11
CA MET A 161 15.03 11.27 -9.82
C MET A 161 16.43 10.69 -9.54
N ASN A 162 17.03 10.04 -10.52
CA ASN A 162 18.36 9.46 -10.36
C ASN A 162 19.41 10.57 -10.20
N ASN A 163 19.34 11.62 -11.01
CA ASN A 163 20.23 12.78 -10.88
C ASN A 163 20.10 13.43 -9.48
N TRP A 164 18.87 13.52 -8.94
CA TRP A 164 18.67 14.07 -7.60
C TRP A 164 19.35 13.21 -6.54
N LYS A 165 19.13 11.90 -6.57
CA LYS A 165 19.75 10.95 -5.63
C LYS A 165 21.28 10.95 -5.70
N ASP A 166 21.84 11.12 -6.90
CA ASP A 166 23.30 11.08 -7.10
C ASP A 166 24.02 12.34 -6.56
N HIS A 167 23.27 13.45 -6.38
CA HIS A 167 23.87 14.74 -5.98
C HIS A 167 23.40 15.22 -4.59
N HIS A 168 22.48 14.51 -3.93
CA HIS A 168 21.94 14.89 -2.63
C HIS A 168 22.03 13.71 -1.65
N GLU A 169 22.28 14.02 -0.39
CA GLU A 169 22.22 13.04 0.69
C GLU A 169 20.77 12.67 1.01
N ALA A 170 20.54 11.41 1.35
CA ALA A 170 19.24 10.97 1.82
C ALA A 170 18.94 11.59 3.19
N ALA A 171 17.72 12.11 3.36
CA ALA A 171 17.25 12.58 4.66
C ALA A 171 17.05 11.42 5.64
N TYR A 172 16.70 10.24 5.12
CA TYR A 172 16.63 8.98 5.87
C TYR A 172 17.32 7.88 5.10
N ASP A 173 18.10 7.05 5.80
CA ASP A 173 18.70 5.80 5.29
C ASP A 173 18.80 4.83 6.47
N PHE A 174 17.92 3.84 6.54
CA PHE A 174 17.93 2.83 7.60
C PHE A 174 17.42 1.50 7.06
N THR A 175 17.77 0.42 7.75
CA THR A 175 17.34 -0.94 7.42
C THR A 175 16.61 -1.54 8.60
N GLU A 176 15.40 -2.02 8.38
CA GLU A 176 14.59 -2.70 9.40
C GLU A 176 15.04 -4.15 9.64
N GLU A 177 14.50 -4.78 10.68
CA GLU A 177 14.82 -6.16 11.06
C GLU A 177 14.49 -7.18 9.95
N ASP A 178 13.49 -6.90 9.14
CA ASP A 178 13.09 -7.74 7.99
C ASP A 178 14.01 -7.60 6.78
N GLN A 179 15.12 -6.85 6.92
CA GLN A 179 16.14 -6.58 5.91
C GLN A 179 15.63 -5.76 4.72
N ILE A 180 14.61 -4.94 4.94
CA ILE A 180 14.21 -3.90 3.99
C ILE A 180 14.95 -2.61 4.33
N THR A 181 15.63 -2.04 3.34
CA THR A 181 16.26 -0.72 3.48
C THR A 181 15.32 0.34 2.95
N HIS A 182 15.14 1.39 3.74
CA HIS A 182 14.32 2.55 3.44
C HIS A 182 15.20 3.77 3.26
N ARG A 183 15.03 4.49 2.15
CA ARG A 183 15.72 5.75 1.90
C ARG A 183 14.74 6.82 1.45
N VAL A 184 14.92 8.02 1.94
CA VAL A 184 14.09 9.17 1.53
C VAL A 184 14.98 10.36 1.21
N TRP A 185 14.76 10.99 0.07
CA TRP A 185 15.37 12.28 -0.31
C TRP A 185 14.28 13.34 -0.38
N VAL A 186 14.59 14.54 0.06
CA VAL A 186 13.69 15.70 -0.03
C VAL A 186 14.02 16.47 -1.30
N ILE A 187 13.01 16.77 -2.13
CA ILE A 187 13.13 17.65 -3.29
C ILE A 187 12.46 18.97 -2.95
N ASP A 188 13.26 19.98 -2.71
CA ASP A 188 12.83 21.28 -2.24
C ASP A 188 13.21 22.44 -3.17
N GLU A 189 13.83 22.19 -4.33
CA GLU A 189 14.15 23.20 -5.35
C GLU A 189 12.94 23.47 -6.25
N ASP A 190 12.55 24.73 -6.37
CA ASP A 190 11.33 25.15 -7.08
C ASP A 190 11.35 24.79 -8.58
N GLU A 191 12.52 24.85 -9.22
CA GLU A 191 12.70 24.43 -10.61
C GLU A 191 12.42 22.95 -10.79
N VAL A 192 12.95 22.10 -9.88
CA VAL A 192 12.77 20.64 -9.92
C VAL A 192 11.32 20.26 -9.60
N ILE A 193 10.71 20.93 -8.61
CA ILE A 193 9.29 20.77 -8.29
C ILE A 193 8.42 21.10 -9.53
N SER A 194 8.72 22.22 -10.21
CA SER A 194 8.00 22.60 -11.43
C SER A 194 8.17 21.59 -12.57
N GLU A 195 9.34 20.97 -12.70
CA GLU A 195 9.58 19.93 -13.70
C GLU A 195 8.80 18.66 -13.39
N ILE A 196 8.78 18.20 -12.12
CA ILE A 196 7.95 17.06 -11.68
C ILE A 196 6.47 17.31 -11.98
N ASN A 197 5.95 18.51 -11.68
CA ASN A 197 4.56 18.88 -11.99
C ASN A 197 4.25 18.73 -13.49
N LYS A 198 5.17 19.14 -14.36
CA LYS A 198 5.02 19.00 -15.82
C LYS A 198 5.04 17.55 -16.27
N GLU A 199 5.92 16.74 -15.70
CA GLU A 199 6.01 15.31 -16.00
C GLU A 199 4.71 14.59 -15.63
N PHE A 200 4.17 14.86 -14.42
CA PHE A 200 2.89 14.25 -14.00
C PHE A 200 1.71 14.75 -14.83
N ALA A 201 1.70 16.02 -15.25
CA ALA A 201 0.69 16.54 -16.17
C ALA A 201 0.69 15.83 -17.53
N GLY A 202 1.78 15.16 -17.92
CA GLY A 202 1.88 14.32 -19.11
C GLY A 202 1.37 12.87 -18.90
N ILE A 203 1.10 12.45 -17.66
CA ILE A 203 0.65 11.09 -17.34
C ILE A 203 -0.87 11.00 -17.47
N ASP A 204 -1.35 10.07 -18.28
CA ASP A 204 -2.79 9.92 -18.56
C ASP A 204 -3.53 9.20 -17.43
N SER A 205 -2.88 8.27 -16.73
CA SER A 205 -3.52 7.47 -15.68
C SER A 205 -2.53 7.01 -14.62
N LEU A 206 -2.98 7.05 -13.38
CA LEU A 206 -2.37 6.42 -12.22
C LEU A 206 -3.20 5.18 -11.85
N TYR A 207 -2.57 4.15 -11.29
CA TYR A 207 -3.23 2.91 -10.92
C TYR A 207 -3.00 2.63 -9.44
N ILE A 208 -4.07 2.42 -8.67
CA ILE A 208 -3.92 2.02 -7.27
C ILE A 208 -3.36 0.61 -7.24
N ALA A 209 -2.16 0.45 -6.69
CA ALA A 209 -1.56 -0.85 -6.45
C ALA A 209 -1.94 -1.39 -5.06
N ASP A 210 -2.03 -0.48 -4.07
CA ASP A 210 -2.49 -0.79 -2.71
C ASP A 210 -3.13 0.45 -2.05
N GLY A 211 -4.01 0.21 -1.06
CA GLY A 211 -4.65 1.28 -0.28
C GLY A 211 -5.97 1.78 -0.87
N HIS A 212 -6.79 0.91 -1.51
CA HIS A 212 -8.11 1.29 -2.04
C HIS A 212 -9.02 1.89 -0.98
N HIS A 213 -9.06 1.33 0.24
CA HIS A 213 -9.84 1.86 1.35
C HIS A 213 -9.33 3.24 1.80
N ARG A 214 -8.00 3.42 1.92
CA ARG A 214 -7.38 4.71 2.25
C ARG A 214 -7.71 5.79 1.22
N ALA A 215 -7.63 5.45 -0.08
CA ALA A 215 -7.96 6.38 -1.16
C ALA A 215 -9.45 6.78 -1.12
N ALA A 216 -10.37 5.80 -1.01
CA ALA A 216 -11.80 6.05 -0.96
C ALA A 216 -12.17 6.93 0.25
N SER A 217 -11.58 6.66 1.41
CA SER A 217 -11.82 7.42 2.65
C SER A 217 -11.31 8.85 2.55
N ALA A 218 -10.09 9.06 2.06
CA ALA A 218 -9.53 10.40 1.87
C ALA A 218 -10.38 11.23 0.90
N VAL A 219 -10.86 10.63 -0.19
CA VAL A 219 -11.76 11.30 -1.14
C VAL A 219 -13.08 11.69 -0.47
N LYS A 220 -13.70 10.80 0.31
CA LYS A 220 -14.97 11.10 1.01
C LYS A 220 -14.80 12.20 2.05
N VAL A 221 -13.69 12.20 2.80
CA VAL A 221 -13.37 13.30 3.73
C VAL A 221 -13.17 14.61 2.96
N GLY A 222 -12.43 14.60 1.86
CA GLY A 222 -12.25 15.79 1.02
C GLY A 222 -13.58 16.35 0.49
N LEU A 223 -14.47 15.49 -0.01
CA LEU A 223 -15.80 15.90 -0.46
C LEU A 223 -16.64 16.48 0.69
N LYS A 224 -16.65 15.84 1.86
CA LYS A 224 -17.29 16.38 3.09
C LYS A 224 -16.74 17.77 3.43
N ARG A 225 -15.41 17.98 3.34
CA ARG A 225 -14.79 19.28 3.61
C ARG A 225 -15.19 20.34 2.56
N ARG A 226 -15.31 19.96 1.28
CA ARG A 226 -15.84 20.86 0.24
C ARG A 226 -17.27 21.32 0.54
N GLU A 227 -18.15 20.41 0.99
CA GLU A 227 -19.52 20.75 1.39
C GLU A 227 -19.55 21.73 2.58
N GLN A 228 -18.65 21.54 3.53
CA GLN A 228 -18.51 22.43 4.70
C GLN A 228 -17.87 23.78 4.36
N ASN A 229 -17.16 23.88 3.25
CA ASN A 229 -16.45 25.08 2.78
C ASN A 229 -16.85 25.43 1.34
N PRO A 230 -18.08 25.94 1.10
CA PRO A 230 -18.58 26.20 -0.27
C PRO A 230 -17.75 27.18 -1.09
N GLY A 231 -16.86 27.93 -0.44
CA GLY A 231 -15.96 28.88 -1.09
C GLY A 231 -14.54 28.33 -1.38
N TYR A 232 -14.35 26.99 -1.31
CA TYR A 232 -13.04 26.41 -1.60
C TYR A 232 -12.54 26.76 -3.00
N THR A 233 -11.24 26.90 -3.14
CA THR A 233 -10.58 27.32 -4.40
C THR A 233 -10.07 26.15 -5.23
N GLY A 234 -9.89 24.99 -4.60
CA GLY A 234 -9.26 23.80 -5.16
C GLY A 234 -7.80 23.62 -4.71
N GLU A 235 -7.21 24.63 -4.06
CA GLU A 235 -5.83 24.59 -3.58
C GLU A 235 -5.70 24.09 -2.13
N GLU A 236 -6.82 23.92 -1.43
CA GLU A 236 -6.82 23.44 -0.05
C GLU A 236 -6.40 21.97 0.03
N GLU A 237 -5.64 21.61 1.09
CA GLU A 237 -5.06 20.30 1.31
C GLU A 237 -6.09 19.15 1.26
N PHE A 238 -7.33 19.39 1.66
CA PHE A 238 -8.40 18.38 1.61
C PHE A 238 -8.84 18.01 0.18
N ASN A 239 -8.37 18.72 -0.85
CA ASN A 239 -8.58 18.36 -2.26
C ASN A 239 -7.60 17.30 -2.76
N TYR A 240 -6.70 16.85 -1.90
CA TYR A 240 -5.62 15.94 -2.25
C TYR A 240 -5.50 14.82 -1.22
N PHE A 241 -4.87 13.72 -1.61
CA PHE A 241 -4.52 12.62 -0.72
C PHE A 241 -3.06 12.21 -0.89
N LEU A 242 -2.43 11.87 0.23
CA LEU A 242 -1.05 11.42 0.27
C LEU A 242 -0.86 10.14 -0.54
N SER A 243 0.10 10.14 -1.45
CA SER A 243 0.41 8.97 -2.27
C SER A 243 1.91 8.85 -2.56
N VAL A 244 2.33 7.62 -2.82
CA VAL A 244 3.62 7.32 -3.42
C VAL A 244 3.38 6.66 -4.76
N VAL A 245 3.94 7.24 -5.82
CA VAL A 245 3.82 6.73 -7.19
C VAL A 245 5.10 6.02 -7.56
N PHE A 246 5.01 4.76 -8.00
CA PHE A 246 6.15 3.96 -8.45
C PHE A 246 6.06 3.67 -9.96
N PRO A 247 7.19 3.49 -10.64
CA PRO A 247 7.21 2.93 -11.98
C PRO A 247 6.66 1.49 -11.94
N TYR A 248 5.74 1.16 -12.85
CA TYR A 248 5.05 -0.12 -12.84
C TYR A 248 5.98 -1.34 -12.99
N ASP A 249 7.10 -1.16 -13.68
CA ASP A 249 8.10 -2.20 -13.96
C ASP A 249 9.04 -2.49 -12.80
N GLN A 250 9.08 -1.61 -11.78
CA GLN A 250 9.79 -1.84 -10.53
C GLN A 250 8.95 -2.58 -9.50
N LEU A 251 7.63 -2.74 -9.72
CA LEU A 251 6.77 -3.42 -8.77
C LEU A 251 7.10 -4.90 -8.63
N CYS A 252 7.14 -5.36 -7.40
CA CYS A 252 7.33 -6.77 -7.07
C CYS A 252 6.04 -7.35 -6.51
N ILE A 253 5.35 -8.16 -7.32
CA ILE A 253 4.17 -8.89 -6.86
C ILE A 253 4.64 -10.11 -6.06
N LEU A 254 4.23 -10.16 -4.80
CA LEU A 254 4.49 -11.30 -3.92
C LEU A 254 3.40 -12.37 -4.09
N PRO A 255 3.72 -13.66 -3.86
CA PRO A 255 2.71 -14.70 -3.85
C PRO A 255 1.65 -14.45 -2.77
N TYR A 256 0.38 -14.47 -3.17
CA TYR A 256 -0.74 -14.43 -2.24
C TYR A 256 -1.12 -15.87 -1.86
N ASN A 257 -0.46 -16.39 -0.82
CA ASN A 257 -0.68 -17.75 -0.37
C ASN A 257 -2.03 -17.90 0.32
N ARG A 258 -2.71 -19.01 0.07
CA ARG A 258 -4.00 -19.34 0.69
C ARG A 258 -3.86 -20.60 1.51
N ILE A 259 -4.52 -20.62 2.68
CA ILE A 259 -4.63 -21.78 3.55
C ILE A 259 -6.04 -22.34 3.40
N VAL A 260 -6.14 -23.60 3.00
CA VAL A 260 -7.41 -24.33 2.92
C VAL A 260 -7.60 -25.09 4.23
N LYS A 261 -8.73 -24.88 4.91
CA LYS A 261 -8.99 -25.44 6.25
C LYS A 261 -9.17 -26.96 6.24
N ASP A 262 -9.86 -27.45 5.22
CA ASP A 262 -10.16 -28.89 5.06
C ASP A 262 -10.36 -29.24 3.57
N LEU A 263 -10.49 -30.53 3.27
CA LEU A 263 -10.69 -31.03 1.91
C LEU A 263 -12.18 -31.28 1.61
N ASN A 264 -13.11 -30.67 2.33
CA ASN A 264 -14.56 -30.84 2.17
C ASN A 264 -15.00 -32.31 2.17
N GLY A 265 -14.49 -33.08 3.11
CA GLY A 265 -14.79 -34.51 3.28
C GLY A 265 -14.08 -35.45 2.29
N LEU A 266 -13.26 -34.91 1.37
CA LEU A 266 -12.49 -35.76 0.46
C LEU A 266 -11.25 -36.35 1.15
N THR A 267 -10.89 -37.59 0.79
CA THR A 267 -9.55 -38.09 1.07
C THR A 267 -8.51 -37.34 0.20
N VAL A 268 -7.26 -37.28 0.64
CA VAL A 268 -6.17 -36.68 -0.16
C VAL A 268 -6.10 -37.28 -1.56
N LYS A 269 -6.25 -38.60 -1.69
CA LYS A 269 -6.26 -39.29 -2.98
C LYS A 269 -7.42 -38.83 -3.87
N ALA A 270 -8.62 -38.70 -3.32
CA ALA A 270 -9.79 -38.22 -4.07
C ALA A 270 -9.62 -36.77 -4.51
N PHE A 271 -9.11 -35.93 -3.61
CA PHE A 271 -8.80 -34.52 -3.89
C PHE A 271 -7.78 -34.36 -5.03
N LEU A 272 -6.64 -35.07 -4.95
CA LEU A 272 -5.64 -35.07 -6.02
C LEU A 272 -6.21 -35.60 -7.35
N GLY A 273 -7.13 -36.57 -7.28
CA GLY A 273 -7.85 -37.08 -8.45
C GLY A 273 -8.75 -36.01 -9.09
N ALA A 274 -9.46 -35.24 -8.28
CA ALA A 274 -10.34 -34.17 -8.74
C ALA A 274 -9.53 -33.01 -9.37
N LEU A 275 -8.40 -32.64 -8.81
CA LEU A 275 -7.55 -31.59 -9.37
C LEU A 275 -7.04 -31.89 -10.78
N LYS A 276 -6.85 -33.17 -11.15
CA LYS A 276 -6.37 -33.57 -12.49
C LYS A 276 -7.32 -33.19 -13.62
N PHE A 277 -8.58 -32.91 -13.31
CA PHE A 277 -9.52 -32.41 -14.34
C PHE A 277 -9.19 -30.99 -14.80
N ASN A 278 -8.59 -30.20 -13.91
CA ASN A 278 -8.28 -28.78 -14.18
C ASN A 278 -6.77 -28.52 -14.32
N PHE A 279 -5.92 -29.42 -13.77
CA PHE A 279 -4.48 -29.21 -13.70
C PHE A 279 -3.69 -30.46 -14.04
N GLU A 280 -2.54 -30.26 -14.66
CA GLU A 280 -1.46 -31.23 -14.64
C GLU A 280 -0.79 -31.17 -13.27
N LEU A 281 -0.65 -32.30 -12.57
CA LEU A 281 -0.04 -32.41 -11.25
C LEU A 281 1.32 -33.10 -11.35
N MET A 282 2.34 -32.44 -10.81
CA MET A 282 3.68 -33.02 -10.65
C MET A 282 4.07 -32.99 -9.19
N LEU A 283 4.44 -34.16 -8.64
CA LEU A 283 4.99 -34.26 -7.29
C LEU A 283 6.40 -33.62 -7.25
N MET A 284 6.65 -32.79 -6.24
CA MET A 284 7.94 -32.08 -6.02
C MET A 284 8.59 -32.59 -4.74
N PRO A 285 9.35 -33.68 -4.77
CA PRO A 285 9.93 -34.25 -3.55
C PRO A 285 11.03 -33.35 -3.00
N GLY A 286 10.91 -33.05 -1.69
CA GLY A 286 12.00 -32.46 -0.90
C GLY A 286 12.14 -30.96 -0.89
N PHE A 287 11.37 -30.19 -1.70
CA PHE A 287 11.49 -28.74 -1.76
C PHE A 287 10.15 -28.03 -1.92
N PRO A 288 9.98 -26.82 -1.31
CA PRO A 288 8.82 -25.97 -1.57
C PRO A 288 8.67 -25.67 -3.06
N CYS A 289 7.49 -25.90 -3.60
CA CYS A 289 7.18 -25.55 -4.99
C CYS A 289 6.92 -24.04 -5.10
N LYS A 290 7.81 -23.33 -5.79
CA LYS A 290 7.65 -21.90 -6.13
C LYS A 290 7.52 -21.79 -7.65
N PRO A 291 6.31 -21.71 -8.20
CA PRO A 291 6.12 -21.59 -9.65
C PRO A 291 6.64 -20.24 -10.14
N VAL A 292 7.27 -20.23 -11.31
CA VAL A 292 7.83 -19.04 -11.96
C VAL A 292 7.12 -18.75 -13.31
N GLU A 293 6.29 -19.68 -13.79
CA GLU A 293 5.54 -19.53 -15.04
C GLU A 293 4.09 -19.14 -14.75
N LYS A 294 3.44 -18.47 -15.72
CA LYS A 294 2.00 -18.21 -15.70
C LYS A 294 1.22 -19.51 -15.69
N HIS A 295 0.06 -19.49 -15.06
CA HIS A 295 -0.88 -20.61 -14.96
C HIS A 295 -0.32 -21.80 -14.18
N CYS A 296 0.70 -21.54 -13.33
CA CYS A 296 1.31 -22.51 -12.47
C CYS A 296 1.13 -22.12 -11.00
N MET A 297 0.91 -23.11 -10.13
CA MET A 297 0.69 -22.94 -8.70
C MET A 297 1.46 -23.98 -7.91
N GLY A 298 1.94 -23.62 -6.72
CA GLY A 298 2.47 -24.58 -5.76
C GLY A 298 1.39 -24.98 -4.78
N MET A 299 1.28 -26.23 -4.45
CA MET A 299 0.35 -26.77 -3.46
C MET A 299 1.08 -27.67 -2.48
N TYR A 300 0.80 -27.49 -1.20
CA TYR A 300 1.27 -28.38 -0.14
C TYR A 300 0.07 -29.10 0.49
N VAL A 301 0.09 -30.42 0.48
CA VAL A 301 -0.94 -31.26 1.10
C VAL A 301 -0.32 -32.58 1.57
N ASP A 302 -0.72 -33.03 2.76
CA ASP A 302 -0.30 -34.32 3.34
C ASP A 302 1.25 -34.51 3.35
N GLY A 303 1.98 -33.47 3.75
CA GLY A 303 3.44 -33.51 3.84
C GLY A 303 4.18 -33.45 2.49
N GLN A 304 3.49 -33.25 1.38
CA GLN A 304 4.06 -33.25 0.03
C GLN A 304 3.80 -31.94 -0.72
N TRP A 305 4.79 -31.53 -1.53
CA TRP A 305 4.65 -30.42 -2.46
C TRP A 305 4.27 -30.91 -3.84
N TYR A 306 3.37 -30.19 -4.48
CA TYR A 306 2.91 -30.42 -5.85
C TYR A 306 3.06 -29.15 -6.66
N HIS A 307 3.51 -29.30 -7.90
CA HIS A 307 3.40 -28.28 -8.94
C HIS A 307 2.13 -28.55 -9.74
N LEU A 308 1.27 -27.54 -9.83
CA LEU A 308 0.04 -27.57 -10.62
C LEU A 308 0.22 -26.67 -11.81
N LYS A 309 -0.07 -27.19 -13.02
CA LYS A 309 -0.14 -26.40 -14.23
C LYS A 309 -1.55 -26.50 -14.81
N ALA A 310 -2.20 -25.33 -14.95
CA ALA A 310 -3.57 -25.27 -15.45
C ALA A 310 -3.66 -25.77 -16.91
N TRP A 311 -4.67 -26.60 -17.21
CA TRP A 311 -4.94 -27.00 -18.57
C TRP A 311 -5.37 -25.80 -19.41
N PRO A 312 -4.98 -25.69 -20.72
CA PRO A 312 -5.28 -24.53 -21.55
C PRO A 312 -6.77 -24.28 -21.82
N ASP A 313 -7.61 -25.25 -21.56
CA ASP A 313 -9.08 -25.22 -21.78
C ASP A 313 -9.86 -24.73 -20.56
N ILE A 314 -9.23 -24.55 -19.40
CA ILE A 314 -9.91 -24.03 -18.21
C ILE A 314 -9.93 -22.50 -18.13
N TYR A 315 -9.25 -21.80 -19.01
CA TYR A 315 -9.25 -20.33 -19.08
C TYR A 315 -9.28 -19.85 -20.54
N GLU A 316 -9.91 -18.69 -20.77
CA GLU A 316 -9.95 -18.05 -22.07
C GLU A 316 -8.74 -17.14 -22.27
N LYS A 317 -7.92 -17.38 -23.30
CA LYS A 317 -6.72 -16.59 -23.60
C LYS A 317 -7.00 -15.11 -23.90
N LYS A 318 -8.23 -14.77 -24.29
CA LYS A 318 -8.66 -13.39 -24.59
C LYS A 318 -9.25 -12.67 -23.37
N ASP A 319 -9.59 -13.40 -22.32
CA ASP A 319 -10.09 -12.82 -21.06
C ASP A 319 -8.90 -12.45 -20.19
N VAL A 320 -8.55 -11.16 -20.19
CA VAL A 320 -7.37 -10.62 -19.46
C VAL A 320 -7.46 -10.90 -17.96
N VAL A 321 -8.64 -10.86 -17.36
CA VAL A 321 -8.86 -11.12 -15.95
C VAL A 321 -9.00 -12.62 -15.67
N GLY A 322 -9.76 -13.32 -16.49
CA GLY A 322 -10.03 -14.75 -16.29
C GLY A 322 -8.83 -15.66 -16.50
N GLN A 323 -7.76 -15.18 -17.16
CA GLN A 323 -6.51 -15.92 -17.32
C GLN A 323 -5.49 -15.65 -16.18
N LEU A 324 -5.80 -14.78 -15.21
CA LEU A 324 -4.94 -14.61 -14.05
C LEU A 324 -4.94 -15.86 -13.18
N ASP A 325 -3.78 -16.21 -12.63
CA ASP A 325 -3.62 -17.42 -11.80
C ASP A 325 -4.61 -17.48 -10.64
N VAL A 326 -4.87 -16.33 -10.01
CA VAL A 326 -5.87 -16.20 -8.94
C VAL A 326 -7.29 -16.47 -9.44
N SER A 327 -7.64 -16.01 -10.65
CA SER A 327 -8.97 -16.25 -11.24
C SER A 327 -9.16 -17.71 -11.66
N ILE A 328 -8.10 -18.35 -12.17
CA ILE A 328 -8.09 -19.77 -12.51
C ILE A 328 -8.31 -20.62 -11.26
N LEU A 329 -7.59 -20.30 -10.17
CA LEU A 329 -7.73 -21.00 -8.89
C LEU A 329 -9.14 -20.84 -8.31
N GLN A 330 -9.69 -19.63 -8.28
CA GLN A 330 -11.03 -19.32 -7.79
C GLN A 330 -12.11 -20.09 -8.55
N ARG A 331 -12.07 -20.10 -9.88
CA ARG A 331 -13.02 -20.85 -10.73
C ARG A 331 -12.95 -22.37 -10.50
N SER A 332 -11.78 -22.90 -10.16
CA SER A 332 -11.64 -24.33 -9.86
C SER A 332 -12.34 -24.71 -8.55
N GLU A 333 -12.48 -23.75 -7.63
CA GLU A 333 -13.20 -23.92 -6.37
C GLU A 333 -14.73 -23.80 -6.57
N GLU A 334 -15.21 -22.92 -7.43
CA GLU A 334 -16.63 -22.68 -7.71
C GLU A 334 -17.30 -23.80 -8.55
N ARG A 335 -16.54 -24.60 -9.28
CA ARG A 335 -17.03 -25.68 -10.12
C ARG A 335 -17.28 -27.02 -9.40
N ARG A 336 -17.36 -27.00 -8.07
CA ARG A 336 -17.60 -28.19 -7.23
C ARG A 336 -19.00 -28.26 -6.67
#